data_7d628228531fb65600ad93e1a4a55dee
#
_entry.id   7d628228531fb65600ad93e1a4a55dee
#
_cell.length_a   1.000
_cell.length_b   1.000
_cell.length_c   1.000
_cell.angle_alpha   90.00
_cell.angle_beta   90.00
_cell.angle_gamma   90.00
#
_symmetry.space_group_name_H-M   'P 1'
#
loop_
_entity.id
_entity.type
_entity.pdbx_description
1 polymer ?
#
loop_
_entity_poly.entity_id
_entity_poly.type
_entity_poly.pdbx_seq_one_letter_code
_entity_poly.pdbx_strand_id
1 'polypeptide(L)'
;MTGVQTCALPILPYDGCLTKEDGKGKWWEGYDPQKLYAQNHPLSAGSWADGMIHRQWAWGNGVCIPTQEYVTNFYDRTVDAINRYNPDLIYFDVTGVPFYPISDAGLKIAAHFYNHNMVVRKGDFSAVMFGKILTDEQRKALVWDVERGSPNSIYEEPWQTCSCLGGWHYDTRLAENVWYKSASDVVKLLVDVVSKNGNLLLSVPLRADGTFDEKEEAILNEFGDWMSVNKEAIYDTRPWKVFGEGPIANADIKINAQGFNEGAYTKATASEIRFTQTKKYLRSEER
;
A
#
# COMPACT_ATOMS: atom_id res chain seq x y z
N MET A 1 -15.96 -6.82 7.87
CA MET A 1 -15.59 -6.10 6.63
C MET A 1 -15.08 -7.13 5.64
N THR A 2 -15.85 -7.48 4.66
CA THR A 2 -15.43 -8.34 3.55
C THR A 2 -14.73 -7.46 2.54
N GLY A 3 -13.41 -7.39 2.62
CA GLY A 3 -12.62 -6.75 1.58
C GLY A 3 -12.72 -7.56 0.31
N VAL A 4 -13.47 -7.08 -0.67
CA VAL A 4 -13.36 -7.57 -2.03
C VAL A 4 -12.04 -7.04 -2.57
N GLN A 5 -11.00 -7.84 -2.49
CA GLN A 5 -9.77 -7.59 -3.19
C GLN A 5 -10.04 -7.84 -4.68
N THR A 6 -10.54 -6.83 -5.36
CA THR A 6 -10.50 -6.83 -6.82
C THR A 6 -9.03 -6.77 -7.18
N CYS A 7 -8.48 -7.88 -7.68
CA CYS A 7 -7.21 -7.84 -8.37
C CYS A 7 -7.34 -6.74 -9.42
N ALA A 8 -6.73 -5.60 -9.14
CA ALA A 8 -6.66 -4.53 -10.09
C ALA A 8 -6.09 -5.15 -11.36
N LEU A 9 -6.78 -4.98 -12.46
CA LEU A 9 -6.12 -5.12 -13.75
C LEU A 9 -4.83 -4.33 -13.65
N PRO A 10 -3.72 -4.87 -14.11
CA PRO A 10 -2.48 -4.13 -14.04
C PRO A 10 -2.73 -2.77 -14.69
N ILE A 11 -2.66 -1.74 -13.88
CA ILE A 11 -2.67 -0.33 -14.30
C ILE A 11 -1.49 -0.09 -15.25
N LEU A 12 -0.58 -1.03 -15.22
CA LEU A 12 0.68 -1.00 -15.93
C LEU A 12 0.51 -1.76 -17.23
N PRO A 13 0.78 -1.11 -18.35
CA PRO A 13 1.08 -1.84 -19.56
C PRO A 13 2.31 -2.68 -19.24
N TYR A 14 2.13 -3.99 -19.20
CA TYR A 14 3.23 -4.91 -18.98
C TYR A 14 4.34 -4.65 -20.00
N ASP A 15 5.54 -4.69 -19.48
CA ASP A 15 6.73 -4.69 -20.28
C ASP A 15 6.76 -6.00 -21.08
N GLY A 16 6.20 -5.96 -22.26
CA GLY A 16 6.00 -7.10 -23.13
C GLY A 16 7.27 -7.54 -23.82
N CYS A 17 8.29 -7.93 -23.04
CA CYS A 17 9.51 -8.51 -23.63
C CYS A 17 9.40 -10.01 -23.89
N LEU A 18 8.36 -10.68 -23.39
CA LEU A 18 8.18 -12.12 -23.55
C LEU A 18 7.46 -12.47 -24.86
N THR A 19 7.95 -13.48 -25.53
CA THR A 19 7.34 -14.07 -26.74
C THR A 19 6.79 -15.46 -26.44
N LYS A 20 6.07 -16.05 -27.38
CA LYS A 20 5.52 -17.41 -27.24
C LYS A 20 6.64 -18.45 -27.05
N GLU A 21 7.79 -18.25 -27.65
CA GLU A 21 8.96 -19.14 -27.59
C GLU A 21 9.55 -19.19 -26.17
N ASP A 22 9.46 -18.11 -25.43
CA ASP A 22 9.93 -18.03 -24.04
C ASP A 22 9.13 -18.92 -23.08
N GLY A 23 7.97 -19.39 -23.52
CA GLY A 23 7.10 -20.32 -22.79
C GLY A 23 7.54 -21.77 -22.85
N LYS A 24 8.49 -22.14 -23.71
CA LYS A 24 8.89 -23.53 -23.87
C LYS A 24 9.42 -24.13 -22.57
N GLY A 25 8.82 -25.25 -22.17
CA GLY A 25 9.12 -25.90 -20.90
C GLY A 25 8.55 -25.23 -19.66
N LYS A 26 7.72 -24.19 -19.80
CA LYS A 26 7.04 -23.49 -18.70
C LYS A 26 5.56 -23.83 -18.67
N TRP A 27 4.88 -23.49 -17.56
CA TRP A 27 3.47 -23.77 -17.36
C TRP A 27 2.54 -23.08 -18.41
N TRP A 28 3.03 -22.04 -19.10
CA TRP A 28 2.31 -21.31 -20.12
C TRP A 28 2.79 -21.65 -21.55
N GLU A 29 3.49 -22.77 -21.75
CA GLU A 29 3.90 -23.25 -23.05
C GLU A 29 2.70 -23.36 -24.02
N GLY A 30 2.88 -22.84 -25.23
CA GLY A 30 1.81 -22.80 -26.23
C GLY A 30 0.91 -21.57 -26.18
N TYR A 31 0.95 -20.80 -25.10
CA TYR A 31 0.23 -19.53 -25.00
C TYR A 31 1.10 -18.37 -25.43
N ASP A 32 0.47 -17.37 -26.04
CA ASP A 32 1.11 -16.12 -26.41
C ASP A 32 0.95 -15.10 -25.27
N PRO A 33 2.05 -14.71 -24.58
CA PRO A 33 1.95 -13.75 -23.48
C PRO A 33 1.38 -12.40 -23.92
N GLN A 34 1.52 -12.01 -25.20
CA GLN A 34 0.92 -10.77 -25.70
C GLN A 34 -0.61 -10.77 -25.64
N LYS A 35 -1.26 -11.95 -25.66
CA LYS A 35 -2.71 -12.09 -25.49
C LYS A 35 -3.18 -12.00 -24.03
N LEU A 36 -2.26 -12.13 -23.08
CA LEU A 36 -2.53 -11.97 -21.66
C LEU A 36 -2.48 -10.51 -21.23
N TYR A 37 -1.91 -9.65 -22.05
CA TYR A 37 -1.85 -8.21 -21.78
C TYR A 37 -3.21 -7.55 -22.12
N ALA A 38 -3.51 -6.52 -21.34
CA ALA A 38 -4.78 -5.82 -21.50
C ALA A 38 -4.86 -4.96 -22.76
N GLN A 39 -3.76 -4.80 -23.47
CA GLN A 39 -3.67 -4.11 -24.76
C GLN A 39 -2.54 -4.68 -25.60
N ASN A 40 -2.63 -4.54 -26.92
CA ASN A 40 -1.53 -4.79 -27.82
C ASN A 40 -0.51 -3.65 -27.72
N HIS A 41 0.76 -4.00 -27.57
CA HIS A 41 1.85 -3.04 -27.57
C HIS A 41 3.12 -3.68 -28.14
N PRO A 42 4.06 -2.91 -28.69
CA PRO A 42 5.33 -3.45 -29.14
C PRO A 42 6.10 -4.04 -27.95
N LEU A 43 6.97 -5.01 -28.25
CA LEU A 43 7.88 -5.54 -27.24
C LEU A 43 8.78 -4.42 -26.75
N SER A 44 8.97 -4.35 -25.44
CA SER A 44 9.90 -3.41 -24.85
C SER A 44 11.33 -3.81 -25.16
N ALA A 45 12.19 -2.82 -25.42
CA ALA A 45 13.63 -3.04 -25.50
C ALA A 45 14.18 -3.22 -24.08
N GLY A 46 14.85 -4.34 -23.84
CA GLY A 46 15.45 -4.65 -22.54
C GLY A 46 14.92 -5.95 -21.94
N SER A 47 15.52 -6.32 -20.84
CA SER A 47 15.16 -7.53 -20.09
C SER A 47 14.66 -7.19 -18.68
N TRP A 48 14.08 -8.15 -18.01
CA TRP A 48 13.77 -8.05 -16.57
C TRP A 48 15.00 -7.71 -15.72
N ALA A 49 16.20 -8.10 -16.18
CA ALA A 49 17.46 -7.77 -15.51
C ALA A 49 17.77 -6.27 -15.50
N ASP A 50 17.22 -5.51 -16.43
CA ASP A 50 17.44 -4.06 -16.54
C ASP A 50 16.55 -3.24 -15.60
N GLY A 51 15.82 -3.89 -14.70
CA GLY A 51 14.94 -3.20 -13.75
C GLY A 51 13.76 -2.49 -14.41
N MET A 52 13.36 -2.91 -15.60
CA MET A 52 12.28 -2.29 -16.38
C MET A 52 10.95 -2.29 -15.64
N ILE A 53 10.70 -3.27 -14.78
CA ILE A 53 9.50 -3.33 -13.94
C ILE A 53 9.34 -2.08 -13.07
N HIS A 54 10.41 -1.41 -12.70
CA HIS A 54 10.38 -0.19 -11.91
C HIS A 54 10.28 1.09 -12.76
N ARG A 55 10.33 1.01 -14.09
CA ARG A 55 10.13 2.16 -14.99
C ARG A 55 8.65 2.46 -15.25
N GLN A 56 7.79 1.60 -14.81
CA GLN A 56 6.33 1.72 -14.95
C GLN A 56 5.72 3.04 -14.42
N TRP A 57 6.47 3.75 -13.60
CA TRP A 57 6.08 5.04 -13.03
C TRP A 57 6.43 6.24 -13.92
N ALA A 58 7.22 6.03 -14.94
CA ALA A 58 7.70 7.08 -15.83
C ALA A 58 7.22 6.82 -17.26
N TRP A 59 6.04 7.31 -17.56
CA TRP A 59 5.45 7.19 -18.90
C TRP A 59 6.43 7.67 -20.00
N GLY A 60 6.57 6.87 -21.04
CA GLY A 60 7.46 7.18 -22.14
C GLY A 60 8.94 6.79 -21.94
N ASN A 61 9.30 6.28 -20.75
CA ASN A 61 10.65 5.84 -20.44
C ASN A 61 10.79 4.30 -20.56
N GLY A 62 10.47 3.76 -21.73
CA GLY A 62 10.48 2.32 -22.00
C GLY A 62 9.17 1.61 -21.61
N VAL A 63 8.24 2.29 -21.01
CA VAL A 63 6.90 1.79 -20.66
C VAL A 63 5.93 2.09 -21.80
N CYS A 64 5.11 1.11 -22.15
CA CYS A 64 4.07 1.30 -23.15
C CYS A 64 3.02 2.32 -22.68
N ILE A 65 2.77 3.35 -23.47
CA ILE A 65 1.68 4.28 -23.22
C ILE A 65 0.33 3.53 -23.43
N PRO A 66 -0.60 3.58 -22.47
CA PRO A 66 -1.88 2.92 -22.60
C PRO A 66 -2.67 3.51 -23.78
N THR A 67 -3.34 2.63 -24.52
CA THR A 67 -4.26 3.05 -25.56
C THR A 67 -5.51 3.69 -24.96
N GLN A 68 -6.21 4.53 -25.74
CA GLN A 68 -7.47 5.12 -25.29
C GLN A 68 -8.51 4.05 -24.97
N GLU A 69 -8.54 2.95 -25.73
CA GLU A 69 -9.42 1.81 -25.47
C GLU A 69 -9.14 1.19 -24.10
N TYR A 70 -7.87 0.97 -23.78
CA TYR A 70 -7.45 0.44 -22.47
C TYR A 70 -7.86 1.35 -21.32
N VAL A 71 -7.61 2.66 -21.47
CA VAL A 71 -7.98 3.67 -20.45
C VAL A 71 -9.49 3.71 -20.26
N THR A 72 -10.26 3.67 -21.35
CA THR A 72 -11.73 3.67 -21.29
C THR A 72 -12.24 2.40 -20.60
N ASN A 73 -11.73 1.24 -20.97
CA ASN A 73 -12.12 -0.03 -20.36
C ASN A 73 -11.78 -0.07 -18.86
N PHE A 74 -10.62 0.44 -18.47
CA PHE A 74 -10.25 0.56 -17.05
C PHE A 74 -11.22 1.46 -16.29
N TYR A 75 -11.54 2.63 -16.85
CA TYR A 75 -12.49 3.56 -16.27
C TYR A 75 -13.87 2.92 -16.10
N ASP A 76 -14.42 2.36 -17.17
CA ASP A 76 -15.76 1.77 -17.17
C ASP A 76 -15.88 0.63 -16.15
N ARG A 77 -14.89 -0.25 -16.09
CA ARG A 77 -14.88 -1.36 -15.13
C ARG A 77 -14.74 -0.89 -13.68
N THR A 78 -13.95 0.14 -13.43
CA THR A 78 -13.82 0.71 -12.09
C THR A 78 -15.11 1.39 -11.65
N VAL A 79 -15.73 2.16 -12.53
CA VAL A 79 -17.03 2.80 -12.28
C VAL A 79 -18.14 1.77 -12.09
N ASP A 80 -18.15 0.70 -12.89
CA ASP A 80 -19.11 -0.41 -12.71
C ASP A 80 -18.95 -1.08 -11.33
N ALA A 81 -17.72 -1.33 -10.91
CA ALA A 81 -17.45 -1.89 -9.59
C ALA A 81 -17.91 -0.96 -8.46
N ILE A 82 -17.64 0.35 -8.56
CA ILE A 82 -18.13 1.35 -7.60
C ILE A 82 -19.64 1.33 -7.50
N ASN A 83 -20.33 1.36 -8.64
CA ASN A 83 -21.79 1.41 -8.71
C ASN A 83 -22.47 0.14 -8.18
N ARG A 84 -21.88 -1.02 -8.40
CA ARG A 84 -22.44 -2.31 -7.98
C ARG A 84 -22.21 -2.63 -6.50
N TYR A 85 -21.02 -2.32 -6.01
CA TYR A 85 -20.60 -2.79 -4.70
C TYR A 85 -20.57 -1.70 -3.63
N ASN A 86 -20.71 -0.43 -4.01
CA ASN A 86 -20.69 0.71 -3.08
C ASN A 86 -19.52 0.63 -2.07
N PRO A 87 -18.26 0.48 -2.52
CA PRO A 87 -17.14 0.33 -1.60
C PRO A 87 -16.96 1.60 -0.76
N ASP A 88 -16.48 1.44 0.47
CA ASP A 88 -16.07 2.55 1.30
C ASP A 88 -14.61 2.94 1.06
N LEU A 89 -13.83 2.04 0.44
CA LEU A 89 -12.42 2.22 0.19
C LEU A 89 -12.03 1.73 -1.21
N ILE A 90 -11.24 2.54 -1.91
CA ILE A 90 -10.54 2.16 -3.14
C ILE A 90 -9.04 2.36 -2.93
N TYR A 91 -8.24 1.41 -3.38
CA TYR A 91 -6.81 1.44 -3.27
C TYR A 91 -6.14 1.21 -4.62
N PHE A 92 -5.32 2.16 -5.07
CA PHE A 92 -4.48 2.04 -6.25
C PHE A 92 -3.04 1.83 -5.82
N ASP A 93 -2.59 0.58 -5.87
CA ASP A 93 -1.33 0.15 -5.30
C ASP A 93 -0.10 0.67 -6.05
N VAL A 94 -0.21 0.95 -7.32
CA VAL A 94 0.97 1.06 -8.17
C VAL A 94 1.40 2.50 -8.48
N THR A 95 0.45 3.41 -8.60
CA THR A 95 0.72 4.81 -8.92
C THR A 95 -0.09 5.72 -8.01
N GLY A 96 0.11 7.02 -8.12
CA GLY A 96 -0.73 7.99 -7.47
C GLY A 96 -2.16 7.93 -8.02
N VAL A 97 -2.43 8.76 -9.01
CA VAL A 97 -3.70 8.77 -9.74
C VAL A 97 -3.52 7.95 -11.03
N PRO A 98 -4.35 6.93 -11.28
CA PRO A 98 -4.22 6.10 -12.47
C PRO A 98 -4.13 6.92 -13.76
N PHE A 99 -3.15 6.59 -14.58
CA PHE A 99 -2.83 7.21 -15.88
C PHE A 99 -2.43 8.69 -15.86
N TYR A 100 -2.37 9.33 -14.71
CA TYR A 100 -1.92 10.71 -14.64
C TYR A 100 -0.41 10.80 -14.97
N PRO A 101 0.08 11.81 -15.75
CA PRO A 101 -0.67 12.91 -16.33
C PRO A 101 -1.19 12.67 -17.78
N ILE A 102 -1.04 11.46 -18.33
CA ILE A 102 -1.41 11.18 -19.74
C ILE A 102 -2.92 11.07 -19.97
N SER A 103 -3.69 10.84 -18.92
CA SER A 103 -5.15 10.81 -18.95
C SER A 103 -5.73 11.30 -17.63
N ASP A 104 -6.95 11.85 -17.68
CA ASP A 104 -7.72 12.28 -16.52
C ASP A 104 -8.65 11.18 -15.96
N ALA A 105 -8.57 9.95 -16.49
CA ALA A 105 -9.44 8.86 -16.08
C ALA A 105 -9.39 8.58 -14.57
N GLY A 106 -8.20 8.61 -13.95
CA GLY A 106 -8.05 8.44 -12.51
C GLY A 106 -8.71 9.56 -11.69
N LEU A 107 -8.62 10.81 -12.17
CA LEU A 107 -9.30 11.94 -11.54
C LEU A 107 -10.82 11.82 -11.64
N LYS A 108 -11.32 11.37 -12.80
CA LYS A 108 -12.75 11.11 -13.02
C LYS A 108 -13.26 9.96 -12.15
N ILE A 109 -12.46 8.91 -11.96
CA ILE A 109 -12.78 7.82 -11.03
C ILE A 109 -12.90 8.36 -9.61
N ALA A 110 -11.96 9.17 -9.13
CA ALA A 110 -12.01 9.76 -7.81
C ALA A 110 -13.26 10.62 -7.63
N ALA A 111 -13.55 11.49 -8.59
CA ALA A 111 -14.74 12.33 -8.56
C ALA A 111 -16.04 11.50 -8.56
N HIS A 112 -16.11 10.46 -9.40
CA HIS A 112 -17.26 9.56 -9.43
C HIS A 112 -17.44 8.83 -8.09
N PHE A 113 -16.37 8.28 -7.54
CA PHE A 113 -16.39 7.54 -6.28
C PHE A 113 -16.88 8.38 -5.12
N TYR A 114 -16.36 9.60 -4.95
CA TYR A 114 -16.77 10.49 -3.89
C TYR A 114 -18.23 10.95 -4.05
N ASN A 115 -18.63 11.33 -5.27
CA ASN A 115 -20.01 11.74 -5.54
C ASN A 115 -21.00 10.58 -5.35
N HIS A 116 -20.66 9.38 -5.82
CA HIS A 116 -21.46 8.19 -5.64
C HIS A 116 -21.66 7.85 -4.15
N ASN A 117 -20.57 7.89 -3.37
CA ASN A 117 -20.62 7.65 -1.93
C ASN A 117 -21.54 8.66 -1.24
N MET A 118 -21.44 9.95 -1.55
CA MET A 118 -22.33 10.99 -1.01
C MET A 118 -23.81 10.72 -1.30
N VAL A 119 -24.12 10.24 -2.52
CA VAL A 119 -25.50 9.88 -2.89
C VAL A 119 -26.00 8.67 -2.10
N VAL A 120 -25.22 7.58 -2.12
CA VAL A 120 -25.60 6.32 -1.45
C VAL A 120 -25.70 6.48 0.06
N ARG A 121 -24.81 7.26 0.66
CA ARG A 121 -24.78 7.53 2.11
C ARG A 121 -25.63 8.74 2.54
N LYS A 122 -26.46 9.28 1.62
CA LYS A 122 -27.39 10.40 1.90
C LYS A 122 -26.71 11.63 2.49
N GLY A 123 -25.50 11.95 2.00
CA GLY A 123 -24.71 13.09 2.43
C GLY A 123 -23.70 12.79 3.54
N ASP A 124 -23.64 11.59 4.07
CA ASP A 124 -22.61 11.16 5.01
C ASP A 124 -21.37 10.67 4.22
N PHE A 125 -20.35 11.51 4.19
CA PHE A 125 -19.12 11.22 3.44
C PHE A 125 -18.23 10.22 4.19
N SER A 126 -18.09 9.01 3.67
CA SER A 126 -17.28 7.94 4.25
C SER A 126 -16.33 7.25 3.26
N ALA A 127 -16.11 7.89 2.12
CA ALA A 127 -15.25 7.34 1.05
C ALA A 127 -13.77 7.63 1.29
N VAL A 128 -12.92 6.63 1.09
CA VAL A 128 -11.47 6.76 1.18
C VAL A 128 -10.82 6.21 -0.08
N MET A 129 -9.98 6.99 -0.73
CA MET A 129 -9.19 6.56 -1.89
C MET A 129 -7.71 6.70 -1.59
N PHE A 130 -6.99 5.57 -1.65
CA PHE A 130 -5.55 5.54 -1.44
C PHE A 130 -4.77 5.61 -2.75
N GLY A 131 -3.61 6.23 -2.69
CA GLY A 131 -2.65 6.23 -3.78
C GLY A 131 -1.22 6.38 -3.27
N LYS A 132 -0.28 5.79 -4.01
CA LYS A 132 1.16 5.97 -3.80
C LYS A 132 1.69 7.11 -4.67
N ILE A 133 2.84 7.67 -4.34
CA ILE A 133 3.56 8.66 -5.16
C ILE A 133 2.65 9.85 -5.53
N LEU A 134 1.89 10.33 -4.56
CA LEU A 134 1.00 11.48 -4.75
C LEU A 134 1.79 12.79 -4.67
N THR A 135 1.43 13.75 -5.52
CA THR A 135 1.85 15.14 -5.33
C THR A 135 1.13 15.77 -4.13
N ASP A 136 1.63 16.86 -3.59
CA ASP A 136 1.01 17.54 -2.45
C ASP A 136 -0.44 17.98 -2.76
N GLU A 137 -0.72 18.38 -3.99
CA GLU A 137 -2.10 18.70 -4.41
C GLU A 137 -3.00 17.46 -4.45
N GLN A 138 -2.48 16.32 -4.88
CA GLN A 138 -3.24 15.07 -4.90
C GLN A 138 -3.52 14.55 -3.48
N ARG A 139 -2.62 14.78 -2.53
CA ARG A 139 -2.80 14.41 -1.11
C ARG A 139 -3.94 15.16 -0.42
N LYS A 140 -4.40 16.27 -0.96
CA LYS A 140 -5.59 16.97 -0.47
C LYS A 140 -6.90 16.24 -0.80
N ALA A 141 -6.87 15.33 -1.77
CA ALA A 141 -8.04 14.58 -2.22
C ALA A 141 -7.92 13.06 -2.01
N LEU A 142 -6.70 12.53 -1.92
CA LEU A 142 -6.43 11.12 -1.74
C LEU A 142 -5.56 10.90 -0.50
N VAL A 143 -5.76 9.78 0.17
CA VAL A 143 -4.89 9.38 1.29
C VAL A 143 -3.57 8.84 0.75
N TRP A 144 -2.48 9.44 1.18
CA TRP A 144 -1.15 9.01 0.79
C TRP A 144 -0.80 7.67 1.45
N ASP A 145 -0.42 6.70 0.63
CA ASP A 145 0.10 5.41 1.08
C ASP A 145 1.61 5.35 0.89
N VAL A 146 2.32 5.11 1.98
CA VAL A 146 3.78 4.98 2.03
C VAL A 146 4.11 3.50 2.08
N GLU A 147 4.87 2.98 1.12
CA GLU A 147 5.24 1.57 1.16
C GLU A 147 6.40 1.33 2.11
N ARG A 148 6.18 0.47 3.11
CA ARG A 148 7.20 0.02 4.06
C ARG A 148 8.03 1.17 4.64
N GLY A 149 7.34 2.17 5.17
CA GLY A 149 8.02 3.35 5.68
C GLY A 149 7.14 4.31 6.46
N SER A 150 7.75 5.41 6.87
CA SER A 150 7.12 6.46 7.68
C SER A 150 7.78 7.81 7.37
N PRO A 151 7.02 8.92 7.34
CA PRO A 151 7.61 10.26 7.26
C PRO A 151 8.39 10.60 8.54
N ASN A 152 9.24 11.64 8.48
CA ASN A 152 10.07 12.08 9.61
C ASN A 152 9.34 13.00 10.59
N SER A 153 8.12 13.38 10.30
CA SER A 153 7.37 14.34 11.11
C SER A 153 5.90 13.98 11.14
N ILE A 154 5.16 14.62 12.04
CA ILE A 154 3.70 14.58 12.03
C ILE A 154 3.23 15.10 10.68
N TYR A 155 2.34 14.34 10.04
CA TYR A 155 1.69 14.74 8.82
C TYR A 155 0.30 15.31 9.15
N GLU A 156 -0.07 16.42 8.54
CA GLU A 156 -1.33 17.10 8.86
C GLU A 156 -2.53 16.25 8.43
N GLU A 157 -2.48 15.75 7.21
CA GLU A 157 -3.51 14.89 6.65
C GLU A 157 -3.31 13.43 7.10
N PRO A 158 -4.39 12.64 7.25
CA PRO A 158 -4.26 11.21 7.47
C PRO A 158 -3.50 10.54 6.32
N TRP A 159 -2.64 9.60 6.66
CA TRP A 159 -1.87 8.81 5.71
C TRP A 159 -1.85 7.34 6.13
N GLN A 160 -1.37 6.47 5.28
CA GLN A 160 -1.21 5.06 5.55
C GLN A 160 0.20 4.60 5.24
N THR A 161 0.67 3.59 5.96
CA THR A 161 1.78 2.76 5.49
C THR A 161 1.28 1.35 5.27
N CYS A 162 1.68 0.73 4.15
CA CYS A 162 1.53 -0.69 3.93
C CYS A 162 2.86 -1.41 4.20
N SER A 163 2.81 -2.49 4.95
CA SER A 163 3.96 -3.36 5.23
C SER A 163 3.51 -4.82 5.33
N CYS A 164 4.45 -5.73 5.43
CA CYS A 164 4.17 -7.17 5.55
C CYS A 164 4.98 -7.78 6.69
N LEU A 165 4.51 -8.89 7.25
CA LEU A 165 5.26 -9.63 8.26
C LEU A 165 6.58 -10.18 7.70
N GLY A 166 6.54 -10.79 6.53
CA GLY A 166 7.70 -11.31 5.81
C GLY A 166 7.69 -10.87 4.36
N GLY A 167 6.85 -11.47 3.52
CA GLY A 167 6.63 -11.12 2.12
C GLY A 167 5.20 -10.65 1.85
N TRP A 168 4.95 -10.11 0.65
CA TRP A 168 3.59 -9.74 0.21
C TRP A 168 2.73 -10.97 -0.09
N HIS A 169 3.37 -12.08 -0.43
CA HIS A 169 2.75 -13.37 -0.70
C HIS A 169 3.37 -14.44 0.17
N TYR A 170 2.60 -15.50 0.43
CA TYR A 170 3.12 -16.63 1.19
C TYR A 170 4.31 -17.28 0.46
N ASP A 171 5.37 -17.52 1.21
CA ASP A 171 6.59 -18.15 0.71
C ASP A 171 7.17 -19.04 1.82
N THR A 172 7.18 -20.35 1.59
CA THR A 172 7.70 -21.35 2.53
C THR A 172 9.15 -21.07 2.96
N ARG A 173 9.95 -20.44 2.09
CA ARG A 173 11.34 -20.06 2.41
C ARG A 173 11.45 -19.03 3.53
N LEU A 174 10.44 -18.16 3.69
CA LEU A 174 10.39 -17.19 4.79
C LEU A 174 10.22 -17.94 6.13
N ALA A 175 9.28 -18.89 6.18
CA ALA A 175 9.04 -19.72 7.36
C ALA A 175 10.28 -20.53 7.75
N GLU A 176 10.95 -21.14 6.79
CA GLU A 176 12.16 -21.93 7.01
C GLU A 176 13.36 -21.11 7.51
N ASN A 177 13.53 -19.90 7.03
CA ASN A 177 14.68 -19.04 7.31
C ASN A 177 14.42 -17.97 8.39
N VAL A 178 13.24 -17.91 9.01
CA VAL A 178 12.90 -16.98 10.09
C VAL A 178 13.04 -15.49 9.67
N TRP A 179 12.55 -15.15 8.49
CA TRP A 179 12.62 -13.78 7.96
C TRP A 179 11.38 -12.93 8.26
N TYR A 180 10.57 -13.38 9.19
CA TYR A 180 9.43 -12.59 9.66
C TYR A 180 9.86 -11.48 10.61
N LYS A 181 9.15 -10.35 10.55
CA LYS A 181 9.20 -9.35 11.61
C LYS A 181 8.71 -9.97 12.91
N SER A 182 9.34 -9.64 14.03
CA SER A 182 8.81 -9.98 15.35
C SER A 182 7.56 -9.15 15.67
N ALA A 183 6.77 -9.58 16.63
CA ALA A 183 5.66 -8.78 17.15
C ALA A 183 6.15 -7.42 17.68
N SER A 184 7.33 -7.38 18.31
CA SER A 184 8.00 -6.15 18.74
C SER A 184 8.29 -5.21 17.56
N ASP A 185 8.73 -5.73 16.39
CA ASP A 185 8.99 -4.88 15.23
C ASP A 185 7.70 -4.30 14.66
N VAL A 186 6.61 -5.09 14.67
CA VAL A 186 5.28 -4.62 14.27
C VAL A 186 4.77 -3.53 15.21
N VAL A 187 4.94 -3.71 16.53
CA VAL A 187 4.60 -2.69 17.54
C VAL A 187 5.38 -1.41 17.30
N LYS A 188 6.70 -1.49 17.13
CA LYS A 188 7.55 -0.32 16.84
C LYS A 188 7.08 0.45 15.61
N LEU A 189 6.73 -0.27 14.55
CA LEU A 189 6.19 0.34 13.35
C LEU A 189 4.83 1.00 13.61
N LEU A 190 3.92 0.29 14.28
CA LEU A 190 2.57 0.79 14.57
C LEU A 190 2.59 2.08 15.39
N VAL A 191 3.34 2.12 16.49
CA VAL A 191 3.34 3.29 17.37
C VAL A 191 4.04 4.48 16.72
N ASP A 192 5.07 4.25 15.89
CA ASP A 192 5.70 5.31 15.11
C ASP A 192 4.71 5.91 14.09
N VAL A 193 4.02 5.07 13.36
CA VAL A 193 3.02 5.47 12.36
C VAL A 193 1.88 6.26 12.99
N VAL A 194 1.28 5.73 14.07
CA VAL A 194 0.13 6.37 14.73
C VAL A 194 0.51 7.71 15.37
N SER A 195 1.72 7.80 15.96
CA SER A 195 2.22 9.05 16.56
C SER A 195 2.40 10.18 15.52
N LYS A 196 2.44 9.86 14.23
CA LYS A 196 2.61 10.79 13.11
C LYS A 196 1.34 10.98 12.27
N ASN A 197 0.16 10.61 12.79
CA ASN A 197 -1.14 10.68 12.12
C ASN A 197 -1.37 9.62 11.03
N GLY A 198 -0.63 8.53 11.09
CA GLY A 198 -0.74 7.45 10.11
C GLY A 198 -1.58 6.26 10.57
N ASN A 199 -1.88 5.39 9.62
CA ASN A 199 -2.51 4.09 9.82
C ASN A 199 -1.60 2.99 9.28
N LEU A 200 -1.55 1.85 9.94
CA LEU A 200 -0.79 0.70 9.49
C LEU A 200 -1.71 -0.30 8.78
N LEU A 201 -1.40 -0.63 7.53
CA LEU A 201 -1.93 -1.77 6.80
C LEU A 201 -0.88 -2.89 6.80
N LEU A 202 -1.08 -3.91 7.63
CA LEU A 202 -0.17 -5.04 7.75
C LEU A 202 -0.64 -6.21 6.91
N SER A 203 0.15 -6.62 5.92
CA SER A 203 -0.10 -7.83 5.14
C SER A 203 0.38 -9.06 5.91
N VAL A 204 -0.51 -10.03 6.06
CA VAL A 204 -0.25 -11.35 6.61
C VAL A 204 -0.67 -12.38 5.57
N PRO A 205 0.27 -12.93 4.79
CA PRO A 205 -0.05 -13.85 3.71
C PRO A 205 -0.64 -15.16 4.23
N LEU A 206 -1.61 -15.69 3.49
CA LEU A 206 -2.21 -16.98 3.79
C LEU A 206 -1.60 -18.07 2.92
N ARG A 207 -1.51 -19.29 3.47
CA ARG A 207 -1.30 -20.51 2.69
C ARG A 207 -2.41 -20.68 1.63
N ALA A 208 -2.17 -21.52 0.65
CA ALA A 208 -3.15 -21.79 -0.42
C ALA A 208 -4.49 -22.36 0.08
N ASP A 209 -4.50 -22.97 1.24
CA ASP A 209 -5.71 -23.49 1.91
C ASP A 209 -6.44 -22.46 2.77
N GLY A 210 -5.92 -21.22 2.83
CA GLY A 210 -6.51 -20.12 3.59
C GLY A 210 -6.10 -20.08 5.07
N THR A 211 -5.13 -20.88 5.50
CA THR A 211 -4.60 -20.85 6.87
C THR A 211 -3.37 -19.97 6.99
N PHE A 212 -3.07 -19.49 8.20
CA PHE A 212 -1.76 -18.92 8.54
C PHE A 212 -0.72 -20.02 8.74
N ASP A 213 0.55 -19.69 8.61
CA ASP A 213 1.56 -20.57 9.16
C ASP A 213 1.72 -20.34 10.68
N GLU A 214 2.33 -21.32 11.35
CA GLU A 214 2.40 -21.35 12.82
C GLU A 214 3.23 -20.19 13.37
N LYS A 215 4.21 -19.68 12.61
CA LYS A 215 5.04 -18.54 13.02
C LYS A 215 4.30 -17.23 12.87
N GLU A 216 3.58 -17.05 11.76
CA GLU A 216 2.71 -15.89 11.56
C GLU A 216 1.62 -15.83 12.61
N GLU A 217 0.98 -16.96 12.91
CA GLU A 217 -0.04 -17.06 13.95
C GLU A 217 0.52 -16.71 15.33
N ALA A 218 1.71 -17.21 15.68
CA ALA A 218 2.37 -16.87 16.94
C ALA A 218 2.68 -15.36 17.05
N ILE A 219 3.18 -14.74 15.98
CA ILE A 219 3.45 -13.30 15.94
C ILE A 219 2.16 -12.48 16.09
N LEU A 220 1.08 -12.90 15.43
CA LEU A 220 -0.22 -12.23 15.53
C LEU A 220 -0.80 -12.34 16.95
N ASN A 221 -0.67 -13.50 17.60
CA ASN A 221 -1.12 -13.69 18.98
C ASN A 221 -0.33 -12.80 19.94
N GLU A 222 1.01 -12.77 19.86
CA GLU A 222 1.86 -11.89 20.67
C GLU A 222 1.52 -10.40 20.43
N PHE A 223 1.31 -10.00 19.19
CA PHE A 223 0.88 -8.65 18.85
C PHE A 223 -0.52 -8.34 19.42
N GLY A 224 -1.45 -9.31 19.35
CA GLY A 224 -2.80 -9.21 19.93
C GLY A 224 -2.76 -9.05 21.45
N ASP A 225 -1.89 -9.76 22.14
CA ASP A 225 -1.69 -9.65 23.58
C ASP A 225 -1.22 -8.25 23.95
N TRP A 226 -0.22 -7.71 23.22
CA TRP A 226 0.24 -6.33 23.40
C TRP A 226 -0.90 -5.33 23.17
N MET A 227 -1.67 -5.49 22.09
CA MET A 227 -2.81 -4.61 21.77
C MET A 227 -3.90 -4.69 22.85
N SER A 228 -4.12 -5.85 23.47
CA SER A 228 -5.14 -6.00 24.52
C SER A 228 -4.91 -5.08 25.71
N VAL A 229 -3.65 -4.80 26.00
CA VAL A 229 -3.21 -3.93 27.10
C VAL A 229 -3.09 -2.47 26.66
N ASN A 230 -2.55 -2.22 25.45
CA ASN A 230 -2.10 -0.89 25.03
C ASN A 230 -3.04 -0.20 24.00
N LYS A 231 -4.14 -0.80 23.64
CA LYS A 231 -5.07 -0.31 22.62
C LYS A 231 -5.54 1.14 22.80
N GLU A 232 -5.61 1.61 24.06
CA GLU A 232 -6.00 2.99 24.37
C GLU A 232 -4.99 4.03 23.91
N ALA A 233 -3.70 3.63 23.74
CA ALA A 233 -2.67 4.50 23.19
C ALA A 233 -2.71 4.55 21.63
N ILE A 234 -3.49 3.66 21.00
CA ILE A 234 -3.58 3.51 19.57
C ILE A 234 -4.93 4.01 19.03
N TYR A 235 -6.03 3.42 19.53
CA TYR A 235 -7.37 3.72 19.01
C TYR A 235 -7.90 5.06 19.51
N ASP A 236 -8.60 5.78 18.63
CA ASP A 236 -9.22 7.07 18.91
C ASP A 236 -8.24 8.16 19.37
N THR A 237 -6.96 7.99 19.01
CA THR A 237 -5.91 8.95 19.32
C THR A 237 -5.58 9.87 18.14
N ARG A 238 -4.84 10.91 18.44
CA ARG A 238 -4.24 11.83 17.46
C ARG A 238 -2.79 12.12 17.89
N PRO A 239 -1.93 12.55 16.98
CA PRO A 239 -0.59 13.00 17.34
C PRO A 239 -0.64 14.08 18.43
N TRP A 240 0.35 14.05 19.30
CA TRP A 240 0.60 15.18 20.20
C TRP A 240 1.44 16.23 19.50
N LYS A 241 1.82 17.31 20.20
CA LYS A 241 2.67 18.39 19.67
C LYS A 241 4.03 17.88 19.14
N VAL A 242 4.54 16.82 19.78
CA VAL A 242 5.76 16.11 19.42
C VAL A 242 5.37 14.64 19.26
N PHE A 243 5.79 14.00 18.19
CA PHE A 243 5.42 12.60 17.93
C PHE A 243 6.26 11.62 18.75
N GLY A 244 7.46 12.04 19.22
CA GLY A 244 8.31 11.14 19.98
C GLY A 244 9.61 11.80 20.44
N GLU A 245 10.34 11.05 21.24
CA GLU A 245 11.69 11.34 21.73
C GLU A 245 12.59 10.13 21.53
N GLY A 246 13.89 10.36 21.44
CA GLY A 246 14.89 9.32 21.27
C GLY A 246 15.74 9.49 20.01
N PRO A 247 16.76 8.64 19.83
CA PRO A 247 17.70 8.73 18.71
C PRO A 247 17.03 8.66 17.33
N ILE A 248 16.05 7.75 17.15
CA ILE A 248 15.33 7.60 15.87
C ILE A 248 14.34 8.73 15.66
N ALA A 249 13.64 9.19 16.71
CA ALA A 249 12.73 10.32 16.61
C ALA A 249 13.44 11.60 16.16
N ASN A 250 14.72 11.75 16.51
CA ASN A 250 15.55 12.90 16.15
C ASN A 250 16.39 12.68 14.89
N ALA A 251 16.34 11.50 14.27
CA ALA A 251 17.12 11.18 13.08
C ALA A 251 16.45 11.69 11.80
N ASP A 252 17.25 12.21 10.88
CA ASP A 252 16.79 12.49 9.51
C ASP A 252 16.79 11.21 8.68
N ILE A 253 15.74 10.41 8.83
CA ILE A 253 15.57 9.16 8.08
C ILE A 253 14.94 9.47 6.73
N LYS A 254 15.74 9.41 5.69
CA LYS A 254 15.27 9.73 4.33
C LYS A 254 14.18 8.75 3.90
N ILE A 255 13.15 9.30 3.28
CA ILE A 255 12.11 8.57 2.59
C ILE A 255 12.20 8.88 1.09
N ASN A 256 12.10 7.87 0.24
CA ASN A 256 11.95 8.09 -1.20
C ASN A 256 10.47 8.33 -1.56
N ALA A 257 10.19 8.63 -2.81
CA ALA A 257 8.82 8.95 -3.25
C ALA A 257 7.79 7.85 -2.92
N GLN A 258 8.22 6.60 -2.78
CA GLN A 258 7.37 5.45 -2.53
C GLN A 258 7.41 5.00 -1.05
N GLY A 259 8.54 5.19 -0.33
CA GLY A 259 8.73 4.78 1.05
C GLY A 259 10.06 4.07 1.30
N PHE A 260 10.00 2.80 1.71
CA PHE A 260 11.12 1.86 1.91
C PHE A 260 12.16 2.26 2.98
N ASN A 261 11.75 2.97 4.02
CA ASN A 261 12.63 3.31 5.12
C ASN A 261 12.29 2.61 6.46
N GLU A 262 11.37 1.64 6.48
CA GLU A 262 10.92 0.96 7.71
C GLU A 262 12.04 0.27 8.49
N GLY A 263 13.07 -0.22 7.81
CA GLY A 263 14.21 -0.87 8.44
C GLY A 263 15.01 0.00 9.42
N ALA A 264 14.82 1.32 9.38
CA ALA A 264 15.39 2.22 10.37
C ALA A 264 14.60 2.19 11.69
N TYR A 265 13.28 2.08 11.60
CA TYR A 265 12.38 2.10 12.77
C TYR A 265 12.41 0.81 13.57
N THR A 266 12.65 -0.34 12.94
CA THR A 266 12.81 -1.63 13.63
C THR A 266 14.05 -1.67 14.53
N LYS A 267 15.02 -0.76 14.35
CA LYS A 267 16.20 -0.60 15.20
C LYS A 267 15.94 0.20 16.48
N ALA A 268 14.70 0.60 16.73
CA ALA A 268 14.33 1.34 17.93
C ALA A 268 14.71 0.57 19.21
N THR A 269 15.26 1.31 20.19
CA THR A 269 15.70 0.81 21.49
C THR A 269 14.78 1.29 22.59
N ALA A 270 15.00 0.86 23.83
CA ALA A 270 14.23 1.28 25.00
C ALA A 270 14.29 2.81 25.29
N SER A 271 15.17 3.55 24.61
CA SER A 271 15.23 5.02 24.73
C SER A 271 14.27 5.77 23.79
N GLU A 272 13.54 5.05 22.96
CA GLU A 272 12.54 5.63 22.05
C GLU A 272 11.18 5.73 22.74
N ILE A 273 10.59 6.90 22.71
CA ILE A 273 9.24 7.15 23.21
C ILE A 273 8.38 7.68 22.06
N ARG A 274 7.13 7.28 22.00
CA ARG A 274 6.13 7.81 21.04
C ARG A 274 4.95 8.36 21.82
N PHE A 275 4.42 9.49 21.34
CA PHE A 275 3.34 10.22 21.99
C PHE A 275 2.09 10.25 21.14
N THR A 276 0.97 9.93 21.77
CA THR A 276 -0.37 10.14 21.23
C THR A 276 -1.23 10.85 22.25
N GLN A 277 -2.34 11.44 21.84
CA GLN A 277 -3.28 12.08 22.73
C GLN A 277 -4.73 11.70 22.38
N THR A 278 -5.55 11.64 23.39
CA THR A 278 -7.00 11.68 23.25
C THR A 278 -7.49 13.09 23.61
N LYS A 279 -8.79 13.35 23.50
CA LYS A 279 -9.37 14.64 23.95
C LYS A 279 -9.11 14.95 25.45
N LYS A 280 -8.81 13.94 26.27
CA LYS A 280 -8.65 14.06 27.71
C LYS A 280 -7.25 13.79 28.22
N TYR A 281 -6.46 12.97 27.53
CA TYR A 281 -5.21 12.44 28.06
C TYR A 281 -4.09 12.48 27.02
N LEU A 282 -2.90 12.83 27.47
CA LEU A 282 -1.66 12.54 26.78
C LEU A 282 -1.29 11.07 27.07
N ARG A 283 -0.94 10.34 26.03
CA ARG A 283 -0.44 8.96 26.12
C ARG A 283 1.02 8.92 25.67
N SER A 284 1.83 8.16 26.36
CA SER A 284 3.20 7.86 25.94
C SER A 284 3.46 6.37 26.01
N GLU A 285 4.25 5.88 25.09
CA GLU A 285 4.71 4.51 25.03
C GLU A 285 6.23 4.52 25.19
N GLU A 286 6.74 3.96 26.27
CA GLU A 286 8.15 3.59 26.47
C GLU A 286 8.37 2.18 25.93
N ARG A 287 9.48 1.95 25.25
CA ARG A 287 9.82 0.66 24.67
C ARG A 287 11.00 0.02 25.33
#